data_e2ecc3910e93d3a04d73aa226239e9af
#
_entry.id   e2ecc3910e93d3a04d73aa226239e9af
#
_cell.length_a   1.000
_cell.length_b   1.000
_cell.length_c   1.000
_cell.angle_alpha   90.00
_cell.angle_beta   90.00
_cell.angle_gamma   90.00
#
_symmetry.space_group_name_H-M   'P 1'
#
loop_
_entity.id
_entity.type
_entity.pdbx_description
1 polymer ?
#
loop_
_entity_poly.entity_id
_entity_poly.type
_entity_poly.pdbx_seq_one_letter_code
_entity_poly.pdbx_strand_id
1 'polypeptide(L)'
;DNSVKVGYVISTNPASGSDVVKGQQITVTVSQGPETKTGTVPSVVKMTQADAQAAIIAAGFKVGSITEGSSDEVTEGRVISQSVVSGTKMDQGKTIDLVISTGSDSPTVPNVVGADFDDAQETLEALGYVVKEETQYHATVAEGNVVSQSVAANTKAASGTTITLYVSLGPEPTQDQSQADEEGQ
;
A
#
# COMPACT_ATOMS: atom_id res chain seq x y z
N ASP A 1 25.14 4.00 -35.01
CA ASP A 1 24.31 3.97 -36.23
C ASP A 1 23.12 3.03 -36.03
N ASN A 2 21.95 3.43 -36.51
CA ASN A 2 20.68 2.69 -36.33
C ASN A 2 20.51 1.52 -37.28
N SER A 3 21.26 1.49 -38.36
CA SER A 3 21.18 0.51 -39.46
C SER A 3 22.29 -0.53 -39.45
N VAL A 4 23.42 -0.19 -38.85
CA VAL A 4 24.62 -1.02 -38.79
C VAL A 4 24.74 -1.71 -37.43
N LYS A 5 24.86 -3.02 -37.38
CA LYS A 5 25.03 -3.80 -36.14
C LYS A 5 26.25 -3.33 -35.35
N VAL A 6 26.16 -3.44 -34.01
CA VAL A 6 27.27 -3.16 -33.09
C VAL A 6 28.53 -3.95 -33.52
N GLY A 7 29.66 -3.25 -33.56
CA GLY A 7 30.96 -3.84 -33.92
C GLY A 7 31.26 -3.90 -35.43
N TYR A 8 30.31 -3.56 -36.29
CA TYR A 8 30.54 -3.50 -37.74
C TYR A 8 31.04 -2.12 -38.17
N VAL A 9 31.85 -2.10 -39.23
CA VAL A 9 32.41 -0.86 -39.78
C VAL A 9 31.35 -0.09 -40.52
N ILE A 10 31.20 1.19 -40.15
CA ILE A 10 30.33 2.16 -40.83
C ILE A 10 31.04 2.80 -42.00
N SER A 11 32.31 3.23 -41.79
CA SER A 11 33.11 3.93 -42.80
C SER A 11 34.59 3.82 -42.51
N THR A 12 35.39 4.07 -43.56
CA THR A 12 36.83 4.23 -43.43
C THR A 12 37.26 5.58 -44.02
N ASN A 13 38.32 6.17 -43.48
CA ASN A 13 38.95 7.34 -44.05
C ASN A 13 40.47 7.08 -44.19
N PRO A 14 41.04 7.05 -45.41
CA PRO A 14 40.39 7.24 -46.71
C PRO A 14 39.29 6.22 -47.01
N ALA A 15 38.34 6.61 -47.87
CA ALA A 15 37.23 5.76 -48.27
C ALA A 15 37.68 4.49 -48.99
N SER A 16 36.84 3.43 -48.95
CA SER A 16 37.13 2.20 -49.70
C SER A 16 37.34 2.47 -51.18
N GLY A 17 38.42 1.90 -51.75
CA GLY A 17 38.82 2.10 -53.12
C GLY A 17 39.73 3.32 -53.38
N SER A 18 40.08 4.09 -52.35
CA SER A 18 41.07 5.19 -52.49
C SER A 18 42.48 4.65 -52.57
N ASP A 19 43.32 5.28 -53.38
CA ASP A 19 44.75 5.03 -53.40
C ASP A 19 45.40 5.49 -52.09
N VAL A 20 46.18 4.62 -51.47
CA VAL A 20 46.87 4.88 -50.19
C VAL A 20 48.34 4.45 -50.30
N VAL A 21 49.24 5.15 -49.61
CA VAL A 21 50.65 4.81 -49.53
C VAL A 21 50.92 3.88 -48.35
N LYS A 22 51.92 3.01 -48.47
CA LYS A 22 52.32 2.10 -47.40
C LYS A 22 52.66 2.86 -46.12
N GLY A 23 52.01 2.52 -45.01
CA GLY A 23 52.19 3.18 -43.72
C GLY A 23 51.23 4.35 -43.47
N GLN A 24 50.34 4.71 -44.43
CA GLN A 24 49.30 5.70 -44.23
C GLN A 24 48.28 5.22 -43.16
N GLN A 25 47.92 6.11 -42.26
CA GLN A 25 46.92 5.85 -41.25
C GLN A 25 45.51 5.78 -41.88
N ILE A 26 44.77 4.75 -41.53
CA ILE A 26 43.37 4.59 -41.92
C ILE A 26 42.53 4.65 -40.66
N THR A 27 41.62 5.62 -40.62
CA THR A 27 40.59 5.72 -39.52
C THR A 27 39.42 4.82 -39.86
N VAL A 28 39.06 3.94 -38.95
CA VAL A 28 37.91 3.03 -39.08
C VAL A 28 36.85 3.47 -38.08
N THR A 29 35.64 3.84 -38.56
CA THR A 29 34.51 4.13 -37.74
C THR A 29 33.66 2.88 -37.56
N VAL A 30 33.44 2.48 -36.30
CA VAL A 30 32.71 1.25 -35.94
C VAL A 30 31.38 1.61 -35.33
N SER A 31 30.31 0.88 -35.67
CA SER A 31 28.99 1.08 -35.12
C SER A 31 28.94 0.68 -33.63
N GLN A 32 28.40 1.54 -32.81
CA GLN A 32 27.98 1.24 -31.43
C GLN A 32 26.51 0.81 -31.35
N GLY A 33 25.82 0.67 -32.49
CA GLY A 33 24.41 0.38 -32.60
C GLY A 33 23.52 1.61 -32.52
N PRO A 34 22.22 1.43 -32.34
CA PRO A 34 21.26 2.51 -32.14
C PRO A 34 21.58 3.32 -30.89
N GLU A 35 21.42 4.63 -30.98
CA GLU A 35 21.47 5.49 -29.79
C GLU A 35 20.29 5.16 -28.87
N THR A 36 20.56 4.64 -27.70
CA THR A 36 19.53 4.42 -26.67
C THR A 36 19.26 5.72 -25.94
N LYS A 37 18.05 6.25 -26.10
CA LYS A 37 17.60 7.38 -25.29
C LYS A 37 17.27 6.87 -23.90
N THR A 38 17.80 7.53 -22.87
CA THR A 38 17.44 7.25 -21.47
C THR A 38 16.37 8.21 -21.01
N GLY A 39 15.52 7.75 -20.10
CA GLY A 39 14.52 8.55 -19.40
C GLY A 39 14.63 8.35 -17.89
N THR A 40 14.01 9.21 -17.12
CA THR A 40 13.89 9.08 -15.67
C THR A 40 12.50 8.54 -15.34
N VAL A 41 12.43 7.47 -14.54
CA VAL A 41 11.17 6.84 -14.13
C VAL A 41 10.37 7.82 -13.26
N PRO A 42 9.11 8.14 -13.63
CA PRO A 42 8.28 9.04 -12.84
C PRO A 42 7.79 8.37 -11.54
N SER A 43 7.42 9.17 -10.56
CA SER A 43 6.70 8.69 -9.38
C SER A 43 5.20 8.66 -9.70
N VAL A 44 4.61 7.46 -9.71
CA VAL A 44 3.18 7.29 -10.04
C VAL A 44 2.38 6.67 -8.89
N VAL A 45 3.01 6.39 -7.75
CA VAL A 45 2.32 5.87 -6.56
C VAL A 45 1.29 6.88 -6.06
N LYS A 46 0.10 6.38 -5.69
CA LYS A 46 -1.11 7.14 -5.28
C LYS A 46 -1.79 7.94 -6.41
N MET A 47 -1.27 7.93 -7.64
CA MET A 47 -1.98 8.48 -8.81
C MET A 47 -3.14 7.58 -9.22
N THR A 48 -4.11 8.13 -9.96
CA THR A 48 -5.10 7.29 -10.63
C THR A 48 -4.41 6.44 -11.69
N GLN A 49 -5.00 5.30 -12.06
CA GLN A 49 -4.45 4.44 -13.10
C GLN A 49 -4.21 5.21 -14.41
N ALA A 50 -5.15 6.06 -14.82
CA ALA A 50 -5.05 6.84 -16.06
C ALA A 50 -3.88 7.85 -16.02
N ASP A 51 -3.75 8.60 -14.92
CA ASP A 51 -2.67 9.57 -14.74
C ASP A 51 -1.30 8.89 -14.69
N ALA A 52 -1.21 7.74 -14.01
CA ALA A 52 0.01 6.94 -13.93
C ALA A 52 0.46 6.44 -15.31
N GLN A 53 -0.47 5.91 -16.10
CA GLN A 53 -0.18 5.47 -17.47
C GLN A 53 0.30 6.63 -18.33
N ALA A 54 -0.40 7.77 -18.27
CA ALA A 54 -0.01 8.97 -19.01
C ALA A 54 1.40 9.47 -18.63
N ALA A 55 1.73 9.48 -17.34
CA ALA A 55 3.05 9.90 -16.85
C ALA A 55 4.17 8.97 -17.31
N ILE A 56 3.95 7.64 -17.28
CA ILE A 56 4.90 6.63 -17.75
C ILE A 56 5.16 6.81 -19.25
N ILE A 57 4.12 6.97 -20.06
CA ILE A 57 4.22 7.14 -21.51
C ILE A 57 4.93 8.48 -21.83
N ALA A 58 4.58 9.56 -21.15
CA ALA A 58 5.21 10.88 -21.33
C ALA A 58 6.72 10.85 -21.03
N ALA A 59 7.16 10.01 -20.07
CA ALA A 59 8.57 9.80 -19.75
C ALA A 59 9.31 8.89 -20.76
N GLY A 60 8.60 8.39 -21.79
CA GLY A 60 9.15 7.54 -22.85
C GLY A 60 9.21 6.05 -22.52
N PHE A 61 8.49 5.61 -21.49
CA PHE A 61 8.37 4.22 -21.09
C PHE A 61 7.08 3.58 -21.59
N LYS A 62 6.96 2.26 -21.43
CA LYS A 62 5.75 1.52 -21.71
C LYS A 62 5.10 1.08 -20.39
N VAL A 63 3.78 1.07 -20.36
CA VAL A 63 3.06 0.42 -19.27
C VAL A 63 3.12 -1.08 -19.49
N GLY A 64 3.57 -1.82 -18.48
CA GLY A 64 3.63 -3.26 -18.49
C GLY A 64 2.35 -3.90 -17.97
N SER A 65 2.49 -4.95 -17.15
CA SER A 65 1.38 -5.61 -16.51
C SER A 65 0.71 -4.69 -15.48
N ILE A 66 -0.62 -4.71 -15.45
CA ILE A 66 -1.41 -4.07 -14.41
C ILE A 66 -2.08 -5.18 -13.62
N THR A 67 -1.74 -5.26 -12.33
CA THR A 67 -2.33 -6.21 -11.39
C THR A 67 -3.10 -5.45 -10.32
N GLU A 68 -4.01 -6.13 -9.65
CA GLU A 68 -4.80 -5.59 -8.57
C GLU A 68 -4.31 -6.13 -7.23
N GLY A 69 -4.49 -5.36 -6.17
CA GLY A 69 -4.18 -5.74 -4.81
C GLY A 69 -4.94 -4.89 -3.81
N SER A 70 -5.21 -5.45 -2.63
CA SER A 70 -5.84 -4.69 -1.56
C SER A 70 -4.85 -3.75 -0.88
N SER A 71 -5.35 -2.65 -0.33
CA SER A 71 -4.56 -1.70 0.45
C SER A 71 -5.45 -0.91 1.40
N ASP A 72 -5.05 -0.87 2.68
CA ASP A 72 -5.69 -0.01 3.68
C ASP A 72 -5.23 1.45 3.58
N GLU A 73 -4.10 1.70 2.91
CA GLU A 73 -3.48 3.04 2.80
C GLU A 73 -3.77 3.74 1.47
N VAL A 74 -4.08 2.97 0.42
CA VAL A 74 -4.27 3.49 -0.92
C VAL A 74 -5.71 3.27 -1.36
N THR A 75 -6.42 4.36 -1.65
CA THR A 75 -7.79 4.34 -2.13
C THR A 75 -7.94 3.51 -3.40
N GLU A 76 -9.06 2.81 -3.55
CA GLU A 76 -9.44 2.06 -4.74
C GLU A 76 -9.20 2.84 -6.04
N GLY A 77 -8.71 2.15 -7.07
CA GLY A 77 -8.39 2.70 -8.39
C GLY A 77 -7.07 3.48 -8.46
N ARG A 78 -6.30 3.55 -7.37
CA ARG A 78 -5.00 4.24 -7.35
C ARG A 78 -3.85 3.25 -7.28
N VAL A 79 -2.68 3.70 -7.75
CA VAL A 79 -1.45 2.89 -7.79
C VAL A 79 -0.91 2.66 -6.38
N ILE A 80 -0.81 1.40 -5.98
CA ILE A 80 -0.13 0.97 -4.74
C ILE A 80 1.38 1.02 -4.95
N SER A 81 1.85 0.43 -6.06
CA SER A 81 3.28 0.31 -6.33
C SER A 81 3.58 0.25 -7.83
N GLN A 82 4.81 0.54 -8.17
CA GLN A 82 5.39 0.42 -9.50
C GLN A 82 6.62 -0.49 -9.46
N SER A 83 6.87 -1.27 -10.52
CA SER A 83 7.96 -2.27 -10.56
C SER A 83 9.36 -1.67 -10.56
N VAL A 84 9.49 -0.40 -10.94
CA VAL A 84 10.77 0.31 -10.98
C VAL A 84 10.69 1.54 -10.10
N VAL A 85 11.69 1.73 -9.24
CA VAL A 85 11.76 2.86 -8.32
C VAL A 85 11.78 4.20 -9.08
N SER A 86 10.98 5.16 -8.63
CA SER A 86 10.96 6.52 -9.19
C SER A 86 12.33 7.19 -9.09
N GLY A 87 12.68 7.99 -10.10
CA GLY A 87 13.99 8.62 -10.20
C GLY A 87 15.08 7.75 -10.86
N THR A 88 14.84 6.45 -11.08
CA THR A 88 15.77 5.57 -11.77
C THR A 88 15.94 6.01 -13.23
N LYS A 89 17.19 6.07 -13.71
CA LYS A 89 17.49 6.27 -15.13
C LYS A 89 17.55 4.92 -15.83
N MET A 90 16.77 4.76 -16.88
CA MET A 90 16.77 3.55 -17.71
C MET A 90 16.46 3.87 -19.18
N ASP A 91 16.73 2.94 -20.07
CA ASP A 91 16.47 3.11 -21.50
C ASP A 91 14.99 3.29 -21.76
N GLN A 92 14.64 4.28 -22.61
CA GLN A 92 13.27 4.46 -23.07
C GLN A 92 12.74 3.22 -23.79
N GLY A 93 11.43 3.05 -23.77
CA GLY A 93 10.76 1.87 -24.35
C GLY A 93 10.72 0.64 -23.43
N LYS A 94 11.40 0.68 -22.27
CA LYS A 94 11.25 -0.36 -21.22
C LYS A 94 9.87 -0.29 -20.57
N THR A 95 9.44 -1.40 -19.99
CA THR A 95 8.12 -1.53 -19.34
C THR A 95 8.20 -1.25 -17.86
N ILE A 96 7.13 -0.67 -17.30
CA ILE A 96 6.91 -0.44 -15.88
C ILE A 96 5.55 -1.06 -15.53
N ASP A 97 5.55 -2.05 -14.62
CA ASP A 97 4.34 -2.69 -14.15
C ASP A 97 3.76 -1.91 -12.98
N LEU A 98 2.44 -1.99 -12.82
CA LEU A 98 1.69 -1.28 -11.78
C LEU A 98 0.84 -2.26 -10.97
N VAL A 99 0.70 -1.98 -9.69
CA VAL A 99 -0.29 -2.59 -8.82
C VAL A 99 -1.33 -1.54 -8.47
N ILE A 100 -2.61 -1.82 -8.77
CA ILE A 100 -3.73 -0.91 -8.52
C ILE A 100 -4.50 -1.39 -7.28
N SER A 101 -4.88 -0.46 -6.43
CA SER A 101 -5.66 -0.75 -5.23
C SER A 101 -7.10 -1.13 -5.58
N THR A 102 -7.58 -2.22 -4.99
CA THR A 102 -9.00 -2.60 -4.91
C THR A 102 -9.69 -2.03 -3.67
N GLY A 103 -8.99 -1.17 -2.92
CA GLY A 103 -9.42 -0.70 -1.61
C GLY A 103 -9.00 -1.66 -0.50
N SER A 104 -9.55 -1.42 0.69
CA SER A 104 -9.26 -2.22 1.88
C SER A 104 -10.10 -3.51 1.87
N ASP A 105 -9.43 -4.64 2.09
CA ASP A 105 -10.08 -5.94 2.36
C ASP A 105 -10.40 -6.13 3.85
N SER A 106 -10.04 -5.13 4.68
CA SER A 106 -10.29 -5.18 6.12
C SER A 106 -11.78 -5.27 6.41
N PRO A 107 -12.21 -6.18 7.28
CA PRO A 107 -13.61 -6.31 7.66
C PRO A 107 -14.10 -5.06 8.38
N THR A 108 -15.42 -4.81 8.32
CA THR A 108 -16.06 -3.71 9.02
C THR A 108 -16.36 -4.14 10.45
N VAL A 109 -15.98 -3.32 11.42
CA VAL A 109 -16.26 -3.56 12.85
C VAL A 109 -17.76 -3.41 13.09
N PRO A 110 -18.47 -4.44 13.56
CA PRO A 110 -19.90 -4.35 13.89
C PRO A 110 -20.12 -3.52 15.14
N ASN A 111 -21.36 -3.07 15.33
CA ASN A 111 -21.80 -2.50 16.60
C ASN A 111 -22.19 -3.63 17.55
N VAL A 112 -21.43 -3.81 18.62
CA VAL A 112 -21.70 -4.80 19.68
C VAL A 112 -22.07 -4.14 21.01
N VAL A 113 -22.26 -2.84 21.04
CA VAL A 113 -22.68 -2.12 22.24
C VAL A 113 -24.11 -2.55 22.64
N GLY A 114 -24.29 -2.94 23.88
CA GLY A 114 -25.55 -3.43 24.45
C GLY A 114 -25.75 -4.94 24.32
N ALA A 115 -24.93 -5.63 23.52
CA ALA A 115 -24.95 -7.10 23.45
C ALA A 115 -24.34 -7.74 24.71
N ASP A 116 -24.64 -9.01 24.96
CA ASP A 116 -23.92 -9.83 25.91
C ASP A 116 -22.46 -9.97 25.50
N PHE A 117 -21.54 -10.08 26.46
CA PHE A 117 -20.10 -10.12 26.18
C PHE A 117 -19.71 -11.33 25.32
N ASP A 118 -20.24 -12.52 25.63
CA ASP A 118 -19.88 -13.75 24.90
C ASP A 118 -20.35 -13.67 23.45
N ASP A 119 -21.55 -13.16 23.18
CA ASP A 119 -22.09 -12.96 21.83
C ASP A 119 -21.29 -11.89 21.07
N ALA A 120 -20.88 -10.82 21.75
CA ALA A 120 -20.07 -9.76 21.19
C ALA A 120 -18.65 -10.27 20.81
N GLN A 121 -18.06 -11.06 21.70
CA GLN A 121 -16.75 -11.68 21.48
C GLN A 121 -16.80 -12.62 20.27
N GLU A 122 -17.77 -13.55 20.22
CA GLU A 122 -17.93 -14.47 19.09
C GLU A 122 -18.10 -13.71 17.75
N THR A 123 -18.91 -12.67 17.76
CA THR A 123 -19.15 -11.82 16.56
C THR A 123 -17.87 -11.17 16.05
N LEU A 124 -17.04 -10.64 16.93
CA LEU A 124 -15.80 -9.96 16.57
C LEU A 124 -14.69 -10.95 16.17
N GLU A 125 -14.56 -12.05 16.89
CA GLU A 125 -13.57 -13.09 16.60
C GLU A 125 -13.84 -13.79 15.27
N ALA A 126 -15.12 -13.99 14.91
CA ALA A 126 -15.51 -14.53 13.60
C ALA A 126 -15.05 -13.64 12.42
N LEU A 127 -14.85 -12.35 12.64
CA LEU A 127 -14.30 -11.40 11.67
C LEU A 127 -12.77 -11.27 11.75
N GLY A 128 -12.13 -12.07 12.62
CA GLY A 128 -10.68 -12.10 12.76
C GLY A 128 -10.10 -11.03 13.68
N TYR A 129 -10.92 -10.36 14.50
CA TYR A 129 -10.45 -9.43 15.53
C TYR A 129 -9.99 -10.18 16.78
N VAL A 130 -9.16 -9.53 17.60
CA VAL A 130 -8.78 -9.99 18.92
C VAL A 130 -9.58 -9.20 19.95
N VAL A 131 -10.31 -9.90 20.82
CA VAL A 131 -11.13 -9.24 21.84
C VAL A 131 -10.38 -9.17 23.17
N LYS A 132 -10.42 -8.02 23.82
CA LYS A 132 -9.96 -7.78 25.17
C LYS A 132 -11.13 -7.29 26.02
N GLU A 133 -11.35 -7.92 27.16
CA GLU A 133 -12.34 -7.49 28.13
C GLU A 133 -11.75 -6.49 29.13
N GLU A 134 -12.50 -5.43 29.43
CA GLU A 134 -12.30 -4.57 30.59
C GLU A 134 -13.66 -4.31 31.24
N THR A 135 -13.73 -4.42 32.55
CA THR A 135 -14.98 -4.27 33.29
C THR A 135 -15.12 -2.88 33.93
N GLN A 136 -16.34 -2.39 34.01
CA GLN A 136 -16.65 -1.12 34.69
C GLN A 136 -18.07 -1.09 35.25
N TYR A 137 -18.33 -0.33 36.31
CA TYR A 137 -19.70 -0.10 36.79
C TYR A 137 -20.47 0.77 35.82
N HIS A 138 -21.75 0.45 35.60
CA HIS A 138 -22.64 1.26 34.76
C HIS A 138 -24.06 1.24 35.27
N ALA A 139 -24.64 2.44 35.43
CA ALA A 139 -25.92 2.59 36.11
C ALA A 139 -27.15 1.97 35.38
N THR A 140 -27.09 1.87 34.06
CA THR A 140 -28.25 1.49 33.22
C THR A 140 -27.98 0.29 32.29
N VAL A 141 -26.74 -0.11 32.07
CA VAL A 141 -26.40 -1.30 31.27
C VAL A 141 -26.37 -2.49 32.21
N ALA A 142 -27.07 -3.57 31.85
CA ALA A 142 -27.13 -4.78 32.66
C ALA A 142 -25.70 -5.37 32.83
N GLU A 143 -25.46 -6.05 33.95
CA GLU A 143 -24.23 -6.80 34.19
C GLU A 143 -24.01 -7.81 33.08
N GLY A 144 -22.75 -7.95 32.62
CA GLY A 144 -22.33 -8.83 31.52
C GLY A 144 -22.50 -8.21 30.13
N ASN A 145 -23.20 -7.10 29.98
CA ASN A 145 -23.40 -6.47 28.67
C ASN A 145 -22.33 -5.42 28.35
N VAL A 146 -22.05 -5.26 27.06
CA VAL A 146 -21.06 -4.32 26.52
C VAL A 146 -21.56 -2.88 26.65
N VAL A 147 -20.84 -2.06 27.40
CA VAL A 147 -21.07 -0.61 27.55
C VAL A 147 -20.53 0.16 26.36
N SER A 148 -19.32 -0.20 25.93
CA SER A 148 -18.65 0.46 24.80
C SER A 148 -17.57 -0.42 24.19
N GLN A 149 -17.15 -0.07 22.97
CA GLN A 149 -16.06 -0.71 22.26
C GLN A 149 -14.99 0.32 21.87
N SER A 150 -13.70 -0.07 21.91
CA SER A 150 -12.57 0.84 21.67
C SER A 150 -12.43 1.28 20.22
N VAL A 151 -12.93 0.47 19.28
CA VAL A 151 -12.96 0.80 17.85
C VAL A 151 -14.39 1.09 17.43
N ALA A 152 -14.61 2.23 16.78
CA ALA A 152 -15.96 2.65 16.40
C ALA A 152 -16.64 1.65 15.47
N ALA A 153 -17.94 1.41 15.68
CA ALA A 153 -18.75 0.61 14.77
C ALA A 153 -18.76 1.19 13.36
N ASN A 154 -18.91 0.33 12.35
CA ASN A 154 -18.91 0.67 10.92
C ASN A 154 -17.59 1.23 10.39
N THR A 155 -16.49 1.16 11.14
CA THR A 155 -15.14 1.45 10.63
C THR A 155 -14.48 0.17 10.12
N LYS A 156 -13.59 0.29 9.15
CA LYS A 156 -12.75 -0.83 8.70
C LYS A 156 -11.51 -0.94 9.60
N ALA A 157 -11.18 -2.14 10.02
CA ALA A 157 -9.97 -2.43 10.79
C ALA A 157 -9.34 -3.73 10.30
N ALA A 158 -8.01 -3.78 10.27
CA ALA A 158 -7.28 -4.96 9.81
C ALA A 158 -7.57 -6.17 10.70
N SER A 159 -7.59 -7.38 10.11
CA SER A 159 -7.65 -8.64 10.86
C SER A 159 -6.50 -8.69 11.88
N GLY A 160 -6.80 -9.19 13.10
CA GLY A 160 -5.84 -9.17 14.22
C GLY A 160 -5.85 -7.87 15.03
N THR A 161 -6.61 -6.83 14.64
CA THR A 161 -6.78 -5.63 15.47
C THR A 161 -7.42 -6.01 16.80
N THR A 162 -6.83 -5.53 17.90
CA THR A 162 -7.41 -5.72 19.24
C THR A 162 -8.52 -4.72 19.48
N ILE A 163 -9.72 -5.21 19.79
CA ILE A 163 -10.89 -4.44 20.18
C ILE A 163 -11.14 -4.67 21.65
N THR A 164 -11.01 -3.63 22.47
CA THR A 164 -11.36 -3.68 23.90
C THR A 164 -12.85 -3.45 24.06
N LEU A 165 -13.53 -4.37 24.72
CA LEU A 165 -14.93 -4.25 25.14
C LEU A 165 -14.98 -3.89 26.61
N TYR A 166 -15.67 -2.80 26.91
CA TYR A 166 -15.95 -2.38 28.28
C TYR A 166 -17.27 -2.99 28.71
N VAL A 167 -17.23 -3.91 29.67
CA VAL A 167 -18.37 -4.72 30.10
C VAL A 167 -18.91 -4.19 31.42
N SER A 168 -20.22 -4.14 31.53
CA SER A 168 -20.90 -3.65 32.73
C SER A 168 -20.81 -4.62 33.91
N LEU A 169 -20.46 -4.11 35.08
CA LEU A 169 -20.60 -4.80 36.37
C LEU A 169 -21.96 -4.48 37.06
N GLY A 170 -22.87 -3.86 36.31
CA GLY A 170 -24.09 -3.32 36.92
C GLY A 170 -23.86 -1.99 37.65
N PRO A 171 -24.83 -1.51 38.43
CA PRO A 171 -24.69 -0.30 39.21
C PRO A 171 -23.58 -0.41 40.27
N GLU A 172 -22.88 0.68 40.52
CA GLU A 172 -21.92 0.73 41.61
C GLU A 172 -22.59 0.40 42.94
N PRO A 173 -22.05 -0.50 43.78
CA PRO A 173 -22.62 -0.83 45.07
C PRO A 173 -22.65 0.45 45.94
N THR A 174 -23.83 0.85 46.39
CA THR A 174 -23.97 1.93 47.38
C THR A 174 -23.32 1.47 48.67
N GLN A 175 -22.29 2.18 49.13
CA GLN A 175 -21.74 1.92 50.48
C GLN A 175 -22.84 2.25 51.48
N ASP A 176 -23.31 1.20 52.18
CA ASP A 176 -24.24 1.36 53.29
C ASP A 176 -23.53 2.08 54.43
N GLN A 177 -23.90 3.36 54.67
CA GLN A 177 -23.39 4.17 55.78
C GLN A 177 -24.02 3.81 57.13
N SER A 178 -24.46 2.57 57.33
CA SER A 178 -25.16 2.18 58.58
C SER A 178 -24.23 1.83 59.74
N GLN A 179 -22.93 2.17 59.73
CA GLN A 179 -22.02 1.95 60.88
C GLN A 179 -21.56 3.23 61.60
N ALA A 180 -22.28 4.35 61.48
CA ALA A 180 -21.84 5.59 62.13
C ALA A 180 -22.54 5.93 63.45
N ASP A 181 -23.49 5.10 63.94
CA ASP A 181 -24.31 5.47 65.10
C ASP A 181 -24.16 4.57 66.36
N GLU A 182 -23.13 3.76 66.52
CA GLU A 182 -22.94 2.95 67.75
C GLU A 182 -21.70 3.29 68.62
N GLU A 183 -21.09 4.46 68.49
CA GLU A 183 -20.12 4.91 69.51
C GLU A 183 -20.52 6.29 70.10
N GLY A 184 -21.55 6.31 70.88
CA GLY A 184 -21.96 7.52 71.58
C GLY A 184 -22.96 7.30 72.74
N GLN A 185 -22.60 6.40 73.71
CA GLN A 185 -23.19 6.47 75.08
C GLN A 185 -22.17 6.07 76.11
#